data_c421cb50145f25b2e7aa8e90ca3bee9d
#
_entry.id   c421cb50145f25b2e7aa8e90ca3bee9d
#
_cell.length_a   1.000
_cell.length_b   1.000
_cell.length_c   1.000
_cell.angle_alpha   90.00
_cell.angle_beta   90.00
_cell.angle_gamma   90.00
#
_symmetry.space_group_name_H-M   'P 1'
#
loop_
_entity.id
_entity.type
_entity.pdbx_description
1 polymer ?
#
loop_
_entity_poly.entity_id
_entity_poly.type
_entity_poly.pdbx_seq_one_letter_code
_entity_poly.pdbx_strand_id
1 'polypeptide(L)'
;MQTTFVLVHSPSVGPSTWAPVAESLERRGHAAVVPDLTGVTVGGAPYWPRVVATVRAVTPATPVVLVVHSNAGFLLPVIKEGLGDQVVACVFADAALPPRNGLVTTAKEGFLPFLRDLAGPDGVLPRWTDWWDEEDVVAMLPDPAVRVRVAAEQPRLPLDYYTQPIPVPVGWDAVRCSFLWYSPPYDGVAEEAARRGWPVTRLPGLHLHQTVAPEAVTDAVLKLSRKS
;
A
#
# COMPACT_ATOMS: atom_id res chain seq x y z
N MET A 1 22.04 14.14 -2.46
CA MET A 1 21.15 13.64 -3.55
C MET A 1 19.73 13.72 -3.03
N GLN A 2 18.80 14.18 -3.86
CA GLN A 2 17.38 14.29 -3.51
C GLN A 2 16.76 12.89 -3.38
N THR A 3 16.00 12.65 -2.33
CA THR A 3 15.31 11.37 -2.11
C THR A 3 13.93 11.44 -2.78
N THR A 4 13.54 10.37 -3.48
CA THR A 4 12.21 10.25 -4.08
C THR A 4 11.30 9.39 -3.20
N PHE A 5 10.07 9.83 -2.97
CA PHE A 5 9.02 9.05 -2.33
C PHE A 5 8.26 8.24 -3.38
N VAL A 6 8.26 6.93 -3.24
CA VAL A 6 7.48 6.02 -4.09
C VAL A 6 6.28 5.55 -3.29
N LEU A 7 5.10 6.06 -3.65
CA LEU A 7 3.85 5.87 -2.91
C LEU A 7 3.04 4.76 -3.58
N VAL A 8 3.05 3.58 -2.98
CA VAL A 8 2.46 2.37 -3.56
C VAL A 8 1.08 2.11 -2.98
N HIS A 9 0.05 2.29 -3.78
CA HIS A 9 -1.33 1.96 -3.40
C HIS A 9 -1.58 0.44 -3.45
N SER A 10 -2.62 -0.03 -2.73
CA SER A 10 -3.13 -1.38 -2.92
C SER A 10 -3.62 -1.57 -4.36
N PRO A 11 -3.31 -2.69 -5.03
CA PRO A 11 -3.90 -3.00 -6.33
C PRO A 11 -5.45 -3.03 -6.36
N SER A 12 -6.10 -3.11 -5.19
CA SER A 12 -7.58 -3.05 -5.08
C SER A 12 -8.16 -1.64 -5.25
N VAL A 13 -7.31 -0.61 -5.22
CA VAL A 13 -7.68 0.81 -5.41
C VAL A 13 -6.81 1.42 -6.51
N GLY A 14 -6.83 2.74 -6.67
CA GLY A 14 -6.07 3.42 -7.71
C GLY A 14 -5.08 4.47 -7.19
N PRO A 15 -4.28 5.06 -8.08
CA PRO A 15 -3.27 6.06 -7.73
C PRO A 15 -3.86 7.33 -7.10
N SER A 16 -5.11 7.67 -7.36
CA SER A 16 -5.77 8.84 -6.74
C SER A 16 -5.83 8.76 -5.21
N THR A 17 -5.67 7.57 -4.61
CA THR A 17 -5.58 7.42 -3.15
C THR A 17 -4.30 8.01 -2.56
N TRP A 18 -3.23 8.13 -3.34
CA TRP A 18 -1.97 8.76 -2.94
C TRP A 18 -1.70 10.10 -3.59
N ALA A 19 -2.42 10.47 -4.65
CA ALA A 19 -2.18 11.72 -5.39
C ALA A 19 -2.14 12.96 -4.48
N PRO A 20 -3.05 13.16 -3.49
CA PRO A 20 -2.99 14.34 -2.63
C PRO A 20 -1.73 14.40 -1.76
N VAL A 21 -1.20 13.25 -1.32
CA VAL A 21 0.06 13.18 -0.56
C VAL A 21 1.26 13.44 -1.47
N ALA A 22 1.25 12.92 -2.70
CA ALA A 22 2.29 13.21 -3.69
C ALA A 22 2.38 14.71 -3.97
N GLU A 23 1.25 15.37 -4.24
CA GLU A 23 1.17 16.80 -4.42
C GLU A 23 1.66 17.60 -3.20
N SER A 24 1.34 17.13 -1.98
CA SER A 24 1.82 17.75 -0.75
C SER A 24 3.34 17.62 -0.59
N LEU A 25 3.92 16.46 -0.92
CA LEU A 25 5.36 16.24 -0.94
C LEU A 25 6.05 17.17 -1.96
N GLU A 26 5.51 17.27 -3.17
CA GLU A 26 6.04 18.11 -4.24
C GLU A 26 6.01 19.61 -3.88
N ARG A 27 4.90 20.10 -3.31
CA ARG A 27 4.82 21.49 -2.80
C ARG A 27 5.86 21.79 -1.73
N ARG A 28 6.34 20.77 -1.01
CA ARG A 28 7.40 20.89 0.02
C ARG A 28 8.80 20.62 -0.53
N GLY A 29 8.95 20.51 -1.86
CA GLY A 29 10.23 20.32 -2.54
C GLY A 29 10.76 18.90 -2.55
N HIS A 30 9.92 17.91 -2.27
CA HIS A 30 10.27 16.47 -2.35
C HIS A 30 9.78 15.86 -3.65
N ALA A 31 10.61 15.06 -4.31
CA ALA A 31 10.15 14.26 -5.45
C ALA A 31 9.23 13.12 -4.98
N ALA A 32 8.09 12.94 -5.65
CA ALA A 32 7.17 11.86 -5.38
C ALA A 32 6.70 11.20 -6.68
N VAL A 33 6.48 9.89 -6.65
CA VAL A 33 5.87 9.13 -7.75
C VAL A 33 4.83 8.16 -7.19
N VAL A 34 3.73 7.99 -7.94
CA VAL A 34 2.65 7.04 -7.61
C VAL A 34 2.56 6.06 -8.76
N PRO A 35 3.13 4.84 -8.63
CA PRO A 35 2.97 3.79 -9.64
C PRO A 35 1.50 3.40 -9.79
N ASP A 36 1.00 3.28 -11.02
CA ASP A 36 -0.35 2.79 -11.28
C ASP A 36 -0.37 1.27 -11.33
N LEU A 37 -0.95 0.64 -10.30
CA LEU A 37 -1.06 -0.81 -10.16
C LEU A 37 -2.41 -1.38 -10.62
N THR A 38 -3.31 -0.57 -11.19
CA THR A 38 -4.66 -1.02 -11.56
C THR A 38 -4.66 -2.09 -12.65
N GLY A 39 -3.64 -2.11 -13.52
CA GLY A 39 -3.49 -3.07 -14.62
C GLY A 39 -2.64 -4.31 -14.31
N VAL A 40 -2.13 -4.49 -13.08
CA VAL A 40 -1.13 -5.54 -12.79
C VAL A 40 -1.70 -6.96 -12.87
N THR A 41 -3.02 -7.14 -12.84
CA THR A 41 -3.66 -8.46 -12.94
C THR A 41 -3.97 -8.91 -14.37
N VAL A 42 -3.71 -8.08 -15.36
CA VAL A 42 -3.89 -8.44 -16.78
C VAL A 42 -2.88 -9.54 -17.16
N GLY A 43 -3.37 -10.65 -17.74
CA GLY A 43 -2.54 -11.75 -18.25
C GLY A 43 -2.25 -12.89 -17.27
N GLY A 44 -2.94 -12.93 -16.13
CA GLY A 44 -2.91 -14.07 -15.18
C GLY A 44 -1.75 -14.04 -14.17
N ALA A 45 -1.85 -14.92 -13.17
CA ALA A 45 -0.85 -15.07 -12.11
C ALA A 45 0.48 -15.68 -12.64
N PRO A 46 1.62 -15.44 -11.97
CA PRO A 46 1.77 -14.60 -10.78
C PRO A 46 1.72 -13.10 -11.13
N TYR A 47 1.11 -12.31 -10.26
CA TYR A 47 0.91 -10.87 -10.48
C TYR A 47 2.04 -10.01 -9.90
N TRP A 48 2.68 -10.46 -8.82
CA TRP A 48 3.72 -9.69 -8.15
C TRP A 48 4.91 -9.27 -9.04
N PRO A 49 5.34 -10.06 -10.08
CA PRO A 49 6.41 -9.60 -10.97
C PRO A 49 6.02 -8.35 -11.77
N ARG A 50 4.72 -8.22 -12.16
CA ARG A 50 4.23 -7.03 -12.86
C ARG A 50 4.18 -5.82 -11.91
N VAL A 51 3.80 -6.03 -10.64
CA VAL A 51 3.89 -4.98 -9.63
C VAL A 51 5.32 -4.45 -9.53
N VAL A 52 6.31 -5.33 -9.41
CA VAL A 52 7.73 -4.94 -9.36
C VAL A 52 8.14 -4.19 -10.63
N ALA A 53 7.77 -4.70 -11.81
CA ALA A 53 8.10 -4.08 -13.09
C ALA A 53 7.47 -2.68 -13.21
N THR A 54 6.19 -2.53 -12.83
CA THR A 54 5.47 -1.26 -12.87
C THR A 54 6.10 -0.23 -11.94
N VAL A 55 6.38 -0.60 -10.69
CA VAL A 55 7.03 0.29 -9.73
C VAL A 55 8.42 0.71 -10.24
N ARG A 56 9.22 -0.25 -10.72
CA ARG A 56 10.57 0.00 -11.22
C ARG A 56 10.57 0.95 -12.43
N ALA A 57 9.59 0.82 -13.33
CA ALA A 57 9.51 1.61 -14.55
C ALA A 57 9.35 3.12 -14.30
N VAL A 58 8.72 3.51 -13.19
CA VAL A 58 8.49 4.93 -12.84
C VAL A 58 9.41 5.44 -11.73
N THR A 59 10.21 4.55 -11.12
CA THR A 59 11.12 4.92 -10.03
C THR A 59 12.43 5.47 -10.61
N PRO A 60 12.80 6.73 -10.30
CA PRO A 60 14.07 7.30 -10.77
C PRO A 60 15.27 6.65 -10.07
N ALA A 61 16.45 6.77 -10.69
CA ALA A 61 17.72 6.27 -10.13
C ALA A 61 18.27 7.18 -9.01
N THR A 62 17.45 7.42 -7.98
CA THR A 62 17.78 8.24 -6.79
C THR A 62 17.55 7.38 -5.55
N PRO A 63 18.03 7.77 -4.35
CA PRO A 63 17.59 7.16 -3.10
C PRO A 63 16.08 7.22 -2.96
N VAL A 64 15.47 6.12 -2.52
CA VAL A 64 14.01 5.95 -2.45
C VAL A 64 13.54 5.74 -1.01
N VAL A 65 12.51 6.47 -0.62
CA VAL A 65 11.63 6.08 0.48
C VAL A 65 10.42 5.37 -0.11
N LEU A 66 10.28 4.08 0.19
CA LEU A 66 9.16 3.27 -0.29
C LEU A 66 8.02 3.33 0.72
N VAL A 67 6.88 3.90 0.33
CA VAL A 67 5.69 4.02 1.17
C VAL A 67 4.60 3.10 0.62
N VAL A 68 4.12 2.15 1.41
CA VAL A 68 3.10 1.19 0.98
C VAL A 68 1.84 1.33 1.82
N HIS A 69 0.67 1.11 1.20
CA HIS A 69 -0.63 1.16 1.88
C HIS A 69 -1.38 -0.17 1.76
N SER A 70 -2.10 -0.54 2.84
CA SER A 70 -3.02 -1.67 2.80
C SER A 70 -2.30 -3.00 2.45
N ASN A 71 -2.86 -3.81 1.56
CA ASN A 71 -2.27 -5.09 1.16
C ASN A 71 -1.01 -4.95 0.28
N ALA A 72 -0.70 -3.75 -0.23
CA ALA A 72 0.60 -3.50 -0.86
C ALA A 72 1.77 -3.73 0.12
N GLY A 73 1.52 -3.75 1.43
CA GLY A 73 2.51 -4.13 2.42
C GLY A 73 3.10 -5.52 2.18
N PHE A 74 2.29 -6.50 1.73
CA PHE A 74 2.78 -7.83 1.39
C PHE A 74 3.69 -7.86 0.15
N LEU A 75 3.56 -6.86 -0.73
CA LEU A 75 4.36 -6.72 -1.94
C LEU A 75 5.68 -5.95 -1.70
N LEU A 76 5.79 -5.25 -0.56
CA LEU A 76 6.98 -4.43 -0.28
C LEU A 76 8.30 -5.21 -0.37
N PRO A 77 8.43 -6.44 0.15
CA PRO A 77 9.69 -7.18 0.07
C PRO A 77 10.19 -7.40 -1.35
N VAL A 78 9.32 -7.82 -2.27
CA VAL A 78 9.69 -8.05 -3.68
C VAL A 78 9.92 -6.74 -4.43
N ILE A 79 9.19 -5.67 -4.11
CA ILE A 79 9.44 -4.34 -4.65
C ILE A 79 10.82 -3.84 -4.20
N LYS A 80 11.13 -3.96 -2.90
CA LYS A 80 12.44 -3.59 -2.35
C LYS A 80 13.58 -4.36 -2.99
N GLU A 81 13.40 -5.67 -3.19
CA GLU A 81 14.40 -6.50 -3.90
C GLU A 81 14.61 -6.02 -5.35
N GLY A 82 13.51 -5.73 -6.06
CA GLY A 82 13.54 -5.24 -7.44
C GLY A 82 14.17 -3.85 -7.60
N LEU A 83 14.09 -2.99 -6.58
CA LEU A 83 14.71 -1.67 -6.52
C LEU A 83 16.12 -1.70 -5.93
N GLY A 84 16.50 -2.76 -5.20
CA GLY A 84 17.84 -2.94 -4.64
C GLY A 84 18.22 -1.90 -3.59
N ASP A 85 19.49 -1.49 -3.61
CA ASP A 85 20.11 -0.63 -2.59
C ASP A 85 19.65 0.84 -2.66
N GLN A 86 18.92 1.23 -3.69
CA GLN A 86 18.34 2.58 -3.73
C GLN A 86 17.25 2.81 -2.69
N VAL A 87 16.62 1.74 -2.15
CA VAL A 87 15.62 1.86 -1.07
C VAL A 87 16.33 2.10 0.25
N VAL A 88 16.20 3.32 0.76
CA VAL A 88 16.87 3.76 2.00
C VAL A 88 15.96 3.73 3.23
N ALA A 89 14.64 3.71 3.04
CA ALA A 89 13.65 3.55 4.09
C ALA A 89 12.32 2.98 3.54
N CYS A 90 11.57 2.31 4.41
CA CYS A 90 10.24 1.79 4.15
C CYS A 90 9.25 2.32 5.18
N VAL A 91 8.10 2.81 4.73
CA VAL A 91 6.99 3.27 5.57
C VAL A 91 5.75 2.45 5.24
N PHE A 92 5.21 1.76 6.23
CA PHE A 92 3.96 1.04 6.12
C PHE A 92 2.82 1.95 6.63
N ALA A 93 1.97 2.43 5.74
CA ALA A 93 0.84 3.28 6.10
C ALA A 93 -0.44 2.45 6.13
N ASP A 94 -0.95 2.15 7.32
CA ASP A 94 -2.14 1.30 7.54
C ASP A 94 -2.07 0.03 6.67
N ALA A 95 -0.92 -0.64 6.68
CA ALA A 95 -0.56 -1.68 5.72
C ALA A 95 -0.27 -3.02 6.41
N ALA A 96 -0.51 -4.09 5.68
CA ALA A 96 -0.16 -5.43 6.12
C ALA A 96 1.35 -5.60 6.27
N LEU A 97 1.79 -6.36 7.28
CA LEU A 97 3.20 -6.70 7.47
C LEU A 97 3.49 -8.10 6.94
N PRO A 98 4.47 -8.22 6.02
CA PRO A 98 4.95 -9.52 5.58
C PRO A 98 5.76 -10.22 6.69
N PRO A 99 5.89 -11.57 6.63
CA PRO A 99 6.83 -12.28 7.48
C PRO A 99 8.28 -11.85 7.18
N ARG A 100 9.24 -12.33 7.98
CA ARG A 100 10.65 -11.99 7.77
C ARG A 100 11.28 -12.71 6.57
N ASN A 101 10.70 -13.83 6.16
CA ASN A 101 11.12 -14.62 5.00
C ASN A 101 10.02 -15.64 4.62
N GLY A 102 10.24 -16.37 3.52
CA GLY A 102 9.36 -17.45 3.08
C GLY A 102 8.38 -17.02 1.98
N LEU A 103 7.14 -17.41 2.13
CA LEU A 103 6.06 -17.07 1.22
C LEU A 103 4.92 -16.39 1.99
N VAL A 104 4.22 -15.49 1.33
CA VAL A 104 3.01 -14.85 1.86
C VAL A 104 1.96 -14.72 0.76
N THR A 105 0.69 -14.68 1.13
CA THR A 105 -0.43 -14.33 0.25
C THR A 105 -0.96 -12.95 0.63
N THR A 106 -1.61 -12.24 -0.30
CA THR A 106 -2.16 -10.90 -0.03
C THR A 106 -3.44 -10.92 0.80
N ALA A 107 -4.04 -12.09 1.04
CA ALA A 107 -5.11 -12.28 2.02
C ALA A 107 -4.65 -13.21 3.14
N LYS A 108 -4.98 -12.83 4.38
CA LYS A 108 -4.87 -13.74 5.52
C LYS A 108 -5.88 -14.87 5.38
N GLU A 109 -5.55 -16.05 5.88
CA GLU A 109 -6.41 -17.26 5.78
C GLU A 109 -7.85 -17.00 6.27
N GLY A 110 -8.02 -16.31 7.39
CA GLY A 110 -9.33 -15.95 7.95
C GLY A 110 -10.16 -14.97 7.10
N PHE A 111 -9.56 -14.28 6.13
CA PHE A 111 -10.24 -13.35 5.23
C PHE A 111 -10.67 -13.99 3.90
N LEU A 112 -10.10 -15.14 3.54
CA LEU A 112 -10.40 -15.84 2.29
C LEU A 112 -11.87 -16.29 2.15
N PRO A 113 -12.57 -16.78 3.19
CA PRO A 113 -14.00 -17.11 3.08
C PRO A 113 -14.82 -15.90 2.62
N PHE A 114 -14.64 -14.74 3.23
CA PHE A 114 -15.30 -13.49 2.84
C PHE A 114 -15.04 -13.13 1.36
N LEU A 115 -13.80 -13.24 0.90
CA LEU A 115 -13.46 -12.96 -0.50
C LEU A 115 -14.10 -13.97 -1.47
N ARG A 116 -14.22 -15.25 -1.07
CA ARG A 116 -14.89 -16.27 -1.87
C ARG A 116 -16.39 -16.02 -2.00
N ASP A 117 -17.02 -15.54 -0.93
CA ASP A 117 -18.44 -15.20 -0.93
C ASP A 117 -18.74 -13.97 -1.78
N LEU A 118 -17.79 -13.03 -1.87
CA LEU A 118 -17.88 -11.85 -2.74
C LEU A 118 -17.60 -12.15 -4.21
N ALA A 119 -16.80 -13.18 -4.51
CA ALA A 119 -16.39 -13.47 -5.87
C ALA A 119 -17.59 -13.97 -6.70
N GLY A 120 -17.74 -13.41 -7.90
CA GLY A 120 -18.73 -13.88 -8.87
C GLY A 120 -18.41 -15.28 -9.41
N PRO A 121 -19.29 -15.86 -10.23
CA PRO A 121 -19.08 -17.17 -10.85
C PRO A 121 -17.82 -17.25 -11.73
N ASP A 122 -17.36 -16.10 -12.21
CA ASP A 122 -16.13 -15.92 -12.99
C ASP A 122 -14.87 -15.85 -12.10
N GLY A 123 -15.01 -15.97 -10.78
CA GLY A 123 -13.90 -15.82 -9.83
C GLY A 123 -13.36 -14.39 -9.69
N VAL A 124 -14.13 -13.39 -10.13
CA VAL A 124 -13.73 -11.97 -10.07
C VAL A 124 -14.50 -11.26 -8.97
N LEU A 125 -13.77 -10.50 -8.16
CA LEU A 125 -14.34 -9.70 -7.08
C LEU A 125 -14.97 -8.42 -7.62
N PRO A 126 -16.01 -7.87 -6.97
CA PRO A 126 -16.47 -6.50 -7.23
C PRO A 126 -15.36 -5.49 -6.92
N ARG A 127 -15.57 -4.22 -7.24
CA ARG A 127 -14.68 -3.14 -6.84
C ARG A 127 -14.56 -3.11 -5.32
N TRP A 128 -13.42 -2.69 -4.79
CA TRP A 128 -13.17 -2.72 -3.34
C TRP A 128 -14.19 -1.89 -2.54
N THR A 129 -14.67 -0.75 -3.08
CA THR A 129 -15.73 0.04 -2.44
C THR A 129 -17.07 -0.68 -2.39
N ASP A 130 -17.31 -1.65 -3.28
CA ASP A 130 -18.56 -2.41 -3.32
C ASP A 130 -18.58 -3.58 -2.32
N TRP A 131 -17.50 -3.75 -1.50
CA TRP A 131 -17.41 -4.76 -0.44
C TRP A 131 -18.03 -4.27 0.89
N TRP A 132 -18.28 -2.99 1.01
CA TRP A 132 -18.68 -2.30 2.25
C TRP A 132 -20.01 -1.61 2.06
N ASP A 133 -20.70 -1.37 3.17
CA ASP A 133 -21.92 -0.58 3.15
C ASP A 133 -21.62 0.87 2.71
N GLU A 134 -22.60 1.51 2.08
CA GLU A 134 -22.43 2.88 1.55
C GLU A 134 -22.02 3.88 2.64
N GLU A 135 -22.57 3.71 3.86
CA GLU A 135 -22.23 4.57 5.01
C GLU A 135 -20.75 4.47 5.38
N ASP A 136 -20.17 3.27 5.35
CA ASP A 136 -18.75 3.05 5.62
C ASP A 136 -17.88 3.67 4.54
N VAL A 137 -18.26 3.54 3.27
CA VAL A 137 -17.54 4.15 2.15
C VAL A 137 -17.60 5.67 2.22
N VAL A 138 -18.77 6.25 2.56
CA VAL A 138 -18.92 7.70 2.76
C VAL A 138 -18.07 8.18 3.93
N ALA A 139 -18.01 7.43 5.03
CA ALA A 139 -17.17 7.78 6.17
C ALA A 139 -15.67 7.77 5.81
N MET A 140 -15.21 6.77 5.02
CA MET A 140 -13.81 6.68 4.57
C MET A 140 -13.44 7.73 3.52
N LEU A 141 -14.39 8.14 2.68
CA LEU A 141 -14.23 9.07 1.56
C LEU A 141 -15.34 10.14 1.60
N PRO A 142 -15.29 11.08 2.57
CA PRO A 142 -16.36 12.06 2.79
C PRO A 142 -16.54 13.02 1.61
N ASP A 143 -15.48 13.37 0.89
CA ASP A 143 -15.59 14.21 -0.30
C ASP A 143 -16.19 13.40 -1.47
N PRO A 144 -17.36 13.80 -2.01
CA PRO A 144 -18.02 13.08 -3.09
C PRO A 144 -17.17 13.01 -4.38
N ALA A 145 -16.41 14.05 -4.70
CA ALA A 145 -15.58 14.08 -5.91
C ALA A 145 -14.39 13.12 -5.78
N VAL A 146 -13.78 13.04 -4.61
CA VAL A 146 -12.73 12.06 -4.29
C VAL A 146 -13.30 10.65 -4.36
N ARG A 147 -14.48 10.42 -3.76
CA ARG A 147 -15.14 9.11 -3.75
C ARG A 147 -15.44 8.60 -5.16
N VAL A 148 -16.00 9.45 -6.03
CA VAL A 148 -16.27 9.10 -7.43
C VAL A 148 -14.99 8.74 -8.17
N ARG A 149 -13.92 9.52 -8.00
CA ARG A 149 -12.63 9.27 -8.65
C ARG A 149 -11.99 7.97 -8.17
N VAL A 150 -11.92 7.75 -6.85
CA VAL A 150 -11.37 6.52 -6.26
C VAL A 150 -12.15 5.30 -6.73
N ALA A 151 -13.49 5.34 -6.74
CA ALA A 151 -14.32 4.24 -7.21
C ALA A 151 -14.13 3.96 -8.72
N ALA A 152 -13.94 5.00 -9.55
CA ALA A 152 -13.77 4.85 -10.98
C ALA A 152 -12.45 4.17 -11.38
N GLU A 153 -11.39 4.34 -10.59
CA GLU A 153 -10.06 3.76 -10.83
C GLU A 153 -9.94 2.30 -10.40
N GLN A 154 -10.83 1.82 -9.53
CA GLN A 154 -10.72 0.49 -8.93
C GLN A 154 -10.89 -0.63 -9.96
N PRO A 155 -9.92 -1.54 -10.08
CA PRO A 155 -10.10 -2.73 -10.89
C PRO A 155 -10.97 -3.75 -10.15
N ARG A 156 -11.58 -4.64 -10.92
CA ARG A 156 -12.15 -5.87 -10.40
C ARG A 156 -11.06 -6.93 -10.39
N LEU A 157 -10.57 -7.27 -9.21
CA LEU A 157 -9.45 -8.21 -9.07
C LEU A 157 -9.94 -9.66 -9.12
N PRO A 158 -9.20 -10.57 -9.75
CA PRO A 158 -9.49 -11.99 -9.67
C PRO A 158 -9.15 -12.51 -8.26
N LEU A 159 -9.90 -13.50 -7.78
CA LEU A 159 -9.71 -14.09 -6.45
C LEU A 159 -8.30 -14.68 -6.26
N ASP A 160 -7.68 -15.19 -7.33
CA ASP A 160 -6.33 -15.75 -7.28
C ASP A 160 -5.24 -14.68 -7.04
N TYR A 161 -5.53 -13.39 -7.22
CA TYR A 161 -4.67 -12.31 -6.74
C TYR A 161 -4.42 -12.42 -5.23
N TYR A 162 -5.43 -12.82 -4.47
CA TYR A 162 -5.36 -12.90 -3.01
C TYR A 162 -4.74 -14.20 -2.50
N THR A 163 -4.64 -15.22 -3.35
CA THR A 163 -4.11 -16.53 -2.98
C THR A 163 -2.75 -16.87 -3.62
N GLN A 164 -2.26 -16.02 -4.52
CA GLN A 164 -0.94 -16.22 -5.13
C GLN A 164 0.17 -16.19 -4.07
N PRO A 165 1.13 -17.11 -4.13
CA PRO A 165 2.30 -17.04 -3.27
C PRO A 165 3.25 -15.93 -3.74
N ILE A 166 3.63 -15.07 -2.81
CA ILE A 166 4.60 -13.98 -3.02
C ILE A 166 5.86 -14.33 -2.24
N PRO A 167 7.05 -14.39 -2.84
CA PRO A 167 8.28 -14.63 -2.10
C PRO A 167 8.60 -13.46 -1.17
N VAL A 168 9.11 -13.79 0.00
CA VAL A 168 9.61 -12.81 0.97
C VAL A 168 11.11 -13.05 1.15
N PRO A 169 11.97 -12.26 0.48
CA PRO A 169 13.42 -12.39 0.57
C PRO A 169 13.93 -12.18 2.00
N VAL A 170 14.93 -12.95 2.40
CA VAL A 170 15.61 -12.78 3.69
C VAL A 170 16.27 -11.40 3.75
N GLY A 171 16.11 -10.70 4.88
CA GLY A 171 16.75 -9.40 5.09
C GLY A 171 16.11 -8.23 4.35
N TRP A 172 14.91 -8.40 3.81
CA TRP A 172 14.18 -7.28 3.18
C TRP A 172 13.96 -6.11 4.14
N ASP A 173 13.83 -6.41 5.45
CA ASP A 173 13.62 -5.46 6.54
C ASP A 173 14.93 -5.00 7.23
N ALA A 174 16.10 -5.30 6.65
CA ALA A 174 17.38 -4.76 7.10
C ALA A 174 17.52 -3.25 6.83
N VAL A 175 16.73 -2.70 5.93
CA VAL A 175 16.57 -1.26 5.74
C VAL A 175 15.65 -0.69 6.85
N ARG A 176 15.78 0.60 7.14
CA ARG A 176 14.91 1.26 8.10
C ARG A 176 13.43 1.09 7.72
N CYS A 177 12.66 0.47 8.60
CA CYS A 177 11.22 0.31 8.47
C CYS A 177 10.50 1.09 9.57
N SER A 178 9.29 1.60 9.26
CA SER A 178 8.43 2.33 10.19
C SER A 178 6.97 2.10 9.85
N PHE A 179 6.08 2.36 10.79
CA PHE A 179 4.65 2.13 10.66
C PHE A 179 3.85 3.41 10.97
N LEU A 180 2.99 3.78 10.06
CA LEU A 180 1.99 4.84 10.22
C LEU A 180 0.62 4.18 10.34
N TRP A 181 -0.03 4.34 11.47
CA TRP A 181 -1.26 3.65 11.83
C TRP A 181 -2.45 4.62 11.86
N TYR A 182 -3.53 4.28 11.14
CA TYR A 182 -4.76 5.08 11.07
C TYR A 182 -5.91 4.43 11.83
N SER A 183 -6.23 3.19 11.49
CA SER A 183 -7.53 2.57 11.76
C SER A 183 -7.43 1.31 12.62
N PRO A 184 -8.49 1.01 13.42
CA PRO A 184 -8.51 -0.14 14.33
C PRO A 184 -8.20 -1.51 13.71
N PRO A 185 -8.60 -1.85 12.46
CA PRO A 185 -8.23 -3.12 11.85
C PRO A 185 -6.73 -3.38 11.79
N TYR A 186 -5.90 -2.33 11.94
CA TYR A 186 -4.43 -2.42 11.95
C TYR A 186 -3.80 -2.28 13.34
N ASP A 187 -4.58 -2.27 14.44
CA ASP A 187 -4.06 -2.17 15.80
C ASP A 187 -3.01 -3.25 16.10
N GLY A 188 -3.37 -4.52 15.88
CA GLY A 188 -2.44 -5.65 16.08
C GLY A 188 -1.25 -5.65 15.13
N VAL A 189 -1.40 -5.03 13.95
CA VAL A 189 -0.29 -4.86 12.99
C VAL A 189 0.69 -3.79 13.49
N ALA A 190 0.18 -2.68 14.03
CA ALA A 190 0.99 -1.62 14.64
C ALA A 190 1.76 -2.14 15.86
N GLU A 191 1.13 -2.99 16.69
CA GLU A 191 1.80 -3.67 17.80
C GLU A 191 2.93 -4.60 17.32
N GLU A 192 2.70 -5.36 16.24
CA GLU A 192 3.74 -6.20 15.64
C GLU A 192 4.91 -5.37 15.11
N ALA A 193 4.63 -4.24 14.44
CA ALA A 193 5.68 -3.32 14.02
C ALA A 193 6.51 -2.80 15.20
N ALA A 194 5.86 -2.44 16.30
CA ALA A 194 6.55 -2.04 17.54
C ALA A 194 7.40 -3.18 18.13
N ARG A 195 6.89 -4.43 18.14
CA ARG A 195 7.67 -5.62 18.58
C ARG A 195 8.88 -5.88 17.68
N ARG A 196 8.84 -5.50 16.41
CA ARG A 196 9.99 -5.53 15.50
C ARG A 196 11.02 -4.42 15.77
N GLY A 197 10.72 -3.50 16.69
CA GLY A 197 11.57 -2.35 17.01
C GLY A 197 11.40 -1.18 16.02
N TRP A 198 10.34 -1.18 15.22
CA TRP A 198 10.10 -0.12 14.27
C TRP A 198 9.43 1.09 14.93
N PRO A 199 9.78 2.32 14.54
CA PRO A 199 9.02 3.50 14.94
C PRO A 199 7.57 3.38 14.46
N VAL A 200 6.62 3.60 15.39
CA VAL A 200 5.19 3.61 15.10
C VAL A 200 4.65 5.01 15.39
N THR A 201 3.90 5.57 14.47
CA THR A 201 3.17 6.84 14.65
C THR A 201 1.68 6.58 14.43
N ARG A 202 0.86 6.97 15.40
CA ARG A 202 -0.59 6.97 15.24
C ARG A 202 -1.06 8.31 14.68
N LEU A 203 -1.88 8.22 13.63
CA LEU A 203 -2.63 9.33 13.06
C LEU A 203 -4.08 8.88 12.92
N PRO A 204 -4.95 9.15 13.94
CA PRO A 204 -6.29 8.60 13.98
C PRO A 204 -7.13 8.98 12.77
N GLY A 205 -7.68 7.99 12.09
CA GLY A 205 -8.51 8.14 10.90
C GLY A 205 -9.10 6.81 10.46
N LEU A 206 -9.66 6.79 9.26
CA LEU A 206 -10.12 5.57 8.61
C LEU A 206 -9.11 5.11 7.56
N HIS A 207 -9.32 3.94 7.00
CA HIS A 207 -8.33 3.23 6.17
C HIS A 207 -7.78 4.03 4.97
N LEU A 208 -8.55 4.98 4.40
CA LEU A 208 -8.10 5.86 3.31
C LEU A 208 -7.74 7.28 3.81
N HIS A 209 -7.24 7.42 5.05
CA HIS A 209 -6.98 8.71 5.68
C HIS A 209 -6.02 9.61 4.89
N GLN A 210 -5.14 9.05 4.07
CA GLN A 210 -4.26 9.79 3.18
C GLN A 210 -5.00 10.62 2.11
N THR A 211 -6.26 10.29 1.82
CA THR A 211 -7.12 11.10 0.94
C THR A 211 -7.83 12.23 1.69
N VAL A 212 -8.02 12.06 2.99
CA VAL A 212 -8.80 12.98 3.85
C VAL A 212 -7.90 14.04 4.49
N ALA A 213 -6.73 13.63 4.96
CA ALA A 213 -5.78 14.51 5.65
C ALA A 213 -4.36 14.40 5.03
N PRO A 214 -4.18 14.72 3.74
CA PRO A 214 -2.92 14.50 3.03
C PRO A 214 -1.75 15.27 3.65
N GLU A 215 -1.95 16.47 4.19
CA GLU A 215 -0.90 17.26 4.82
C GLU A 215 -0.37 16.57 6.10
N ALA A 216 -1.28 16.08 6.96
CA ALA A 216 -0.91 15.39 8.19
C ALA A 216 -0.21 14.05 7.89
N VAL A 217 -0.67 13.32 6.86
CA VAL A 217 -0.02 12.10 6.39
C VAL A 217 1.37 12.41 5.83
N THR A 218 1.52 13.48 5.05
CA THR A 218 2.82 13.94 4.54
C THR A 218 3.80 14.24 5.69
N ASP A 219 3.35 14.97 6.71
CA ASP A 219 4.18 15.26 7.91
C ASP A 219 4.65 13.98 8.58
N ALA A 220 3.75 13.02 8.78
CA ALA A 220 4.07 11.74 9.40
C ALA A 220 5.06 10.92 8.54
N VAL A 221 4.84 10.84 7.24
CA VAL A 221 5.74 10.13 6.29
C VAL A 221 7.12 10.76 6.30
N LEU A 222 7.22 12.10 6.23
CA LEU A 222 8.49 12.80 6.28
C LEU A 222 9.23 12.57 7.61
N LYS A 223 8.51 12.59 8.74
CA LYS A 223 9.09 12.30 10.06
C LYS A 223 9.61 10.87 10.13
N LEU A 224 8.82 9.88 9.70
CA LEU A 224 9.16 8.46 9.78
C LEU A 224 10.28 8.05 8.81
N SER A 225 10.48 8.77 7.71
CA SER A 225 11.52 8.50 6.72
C SER A 225 12.90 9.06 7.09
N ARG A 226 12.99 10.01 8.03
CA ARG A 226 14.27 10.63 8.43
C ARG A 226 15.11 9.68 9.28
N LYS A 227 16.44 9.71 9.10
CA LYS A 227 17.37 9.12 10.08
C LYS A 227 17.24 9.91 11.41
N SER A 228 17.03 9.21 12.50
CA SER A 228 17.14 9.78 13.85
C SER A 228 18.57 10.10 14.12
#